data_944ed8f5bca741c7fa6e4a8c1703c9e1
#
_entry.id   944ed8f5bca741c7fa6e4a8c1703c9e1
#
_cell.length_a   1.000
_cell.length_b   1.000
_cell.length_c   1.000
_cell.angle_alpha   90.00
_cell.angle_beta   90.00
_cell.angle_gamma   90.00
#
_symmetry.space_group_name_H-M   'P 1'
#
loop_
_entity.id
_entity.type
_entity.pdbx_description
1 polymer ?
#
loop_
_entity_poly.entity_id
_entity_poly.type
_entity_poly.pdbx_seq_one_letter_code
_entity_poly.pdbx_strand_id
1 'polypeptide(L)'
;MHELVAWFDRERRALPWRVDRDPYRVWISEAMLQQTRVETVIPYYHRFLARFPNVETLAAAEVDDVLALWSGLGYYRRARTLHATARELVEQHAGRFPRERERVLELSGIGPYTAGAVLSIAYGLPEALVDGNVARVFARLFELDDAPESKAFQARTWT
;
A
#
# COMPACT_ATOMS: atom_id res chain seq x y z
N MET A 1 6.36 -9.71 -22.05
CA MET A 1 6.57 -8.84 -20.85
C MET A 1 6.97 -7.42 -21.23
N HIS A 2 7.91 -7.19 -22.16
CA HIS A 2 8.33 -5.85 -22.60
C HIS A 2 7.19 -4.97 -23.15
N GLU A 3 6.27 -5.53 -23.91
CA GLU A 3 5.13 -4.79 -24.49
C GLU A 3 4.17 -4.27 -23.44
N LEU A 4 3.88 -5.05 -22.38
CA LEU A 4 3.01 -4.62 -21.28
C LEU A 4 3.64 -3.47 -20.49
N VAL A 5 4.94 -3.54 -20.22
CA VAL A 5 5.66 -2.46 -19.52
C VAL A 5 5.68 -1.18 -20.37
N ALA A 6 6.01 -1.29 -21.65
CA ALA A 6 6.00 -0.17 -22.58
C ALA A 6 4.59 0.46 -22.73
N TRP A 7 3.55 -0.36 -22.75
CA TRP A 7 2.18 0.11 -22.74
C TRP A 7 1.86 0.85 -21.44
N PHE A 8 2.19 0.27 -20.28
CA PHE A 8 1.95 0.90 -18.99
C PHE A 8 2.66 2.25 -18.88
N ASP A 9 3.90 2.36 -19.32
CA ASP A 9 4.66 3.62 -19.27
C ASP A 9 4.02 4.74 -20.11
N ARG A 10 3.37 4.37 -21.22
CA ARG A 10 2.61 5.32 -22.06
C ARG A 10 1.27 5.71 -21.47
N GLU A 11 0.52 4.71 -20.92
CA GLU A 11 -0.90 4.83 -20.59
C GLU A 11 -1.16 5.04 -19.08
N ARG A 12 -0.11 4.97 -18.25
CA ARG A 12 -0.28 5.12 -16.80
C ARG A 12 -0.86 6.48 -16.42
N ARG A 13 -1.87 6.47 -15.58
CA ARG A 13 -2.45 7.69 -15.03
C ARG A 13 -1.42 8.47 -14.20
N ALA A 14 -1.38 9.79 -14.36
CA ALA A 14 -0.64 10.67 -13.48
C ALA A 14 -1.36 10.77 -12.13
N LEU A 15 -0.88 10.01 -11.13
CA LEU A 15 -1.44 9.98 -9.79
C LEU A 15 -0.45 10.57 -8.78
N PRO A 16 -0.91 11.29 -7.73
CA PRO A 16 -0.02 11.98 -6.79
C PRO A 16 1.01 11.07 -6.13
N TRP A 17 0.65 9.83 -5.84
CA TRP A 17 1.52 8.83 -5.22
C TRP A 17 2.46 8.10 -6.19
N ARG A 18 2.48 8.51 -7.47
CA ARG A 18 3.39 7.99 -8.49
C ARG A 18 4.49 8.97 -8.87
N VAL A 19 4.54 10.13 -8.19
CA VAL A 19 5.50 11.21 -8.48
C VAL A 19 6.90 10.83 -8.01
N ASP A 20 6.99 10.20 -6.85
CA ASP A 20 8.23 9.72 -6.27
C ASP A 20 8.08 8.27 -5.75
N ARG A 21 9.19 7.71 -5.27
CA ARG A 21 9.24 6.37 -4.71
C ARG A 21 9.46 6.38 -3.20
N ASP A 22 8.96 7.41 -2.52
CA ASP A 22 9.03 7.48 -1.06
C ASP A 22 8.18 6.36 -0.43
N PRO A 23 8.76 5.46 0.39
CA PRO A 23 8.05 4.32 0.96
C PRO A 23 6.91 4.74 1.90
N TYR A 24 7.05 5.86 2.62
CA TYR A 24 5.98 6.41 3.45
C TYR A 24 4.79 6.83 2.56
N ARG A 25 5.02 7.57 1.50
CA ARG A 25 3.99 8.04 0.57
C ARG A 25 3.30 6.91 -0.17
N VAL A 26 4.06 5.90 -0.60
CA VAL A 26 3.50 4.67 -1.18
C VAL A 26 2.57 3.99 -0.17
N TRP A 27 3.04 3.77 1.05
CA TRP A 27 2.26 3.13 2.10
C TRP A 27 0.97 3.88 2.45
N ILE A 28 1.02 5.22 2.60
CA ILE A 28 -0.18 6.05 2.82
C ILE A 28 -1.19 5.86 1.70
N SER A 29 -0.74 5.91 0.44
CA SER A 29 -1.64 5.71 -0.70
C SER A 29 -2.27 4.32 -0.71
N GLU A 30 -1.49 3.27 -0.45
CA GLU A 30 -1.99 1.89 -0.39
C GLU A 30 -3.04 1.72 0.72
N ALA A 31 -2.80 2.30 1.90
CA ALA A 31 -3.76 2.26 3.00
C ALA A 31 -5.06 3.01 2.66
N MET A 32 -4.99 4.13 1.93
CA MET A 32 -6.17 4.89 1.53
C MET A 32 -6.95 4.21 0.39
N LEU A 33 -6.26 3.55 -0.54
CA LEU A 33 -6.85 2.90 -1.70
C LEU A 33 -7.58 1.58 -1.38
N GLN A 34 -7.32 0.99 -0.21
CA GLN A 34 -8.07 -0.19 0.21
C GLN A 34 -9.58 0.10 0.24
N GLN A 35 -10.34 -0.55 -0.65
CA GLN A 35 -11.80 -0.40 -0.78
C GLN A 35 -12.29 1.05 -1.01
N THR A 36 -11.43 1.93 -1.51
CA THR A 36 -11.78 3.32 -1.82
C THR A 36 -11.33 3.67 -3.24
N ARG A 37 -12.18 4.40 -3.97
CA ARG A 37 -11.90 4.78 -5.36
C ARG A 37 -10.80 5.83 -5.43
N VAL A 38 -10.00 5.78 -6.50
CA VAL A 38 -8.87 6.68 -6.74
C VAL A 38 -9.27 8.16 -6.65
N GLU A 39 -10.37 8.53 -7.29
CA GLU A 39 -10.86 9.92 -7.35
C GLU A 39 -11.20 10.46 -5.95
N THR A 40 -11.72 9.59 -5.09
CA THR A 40 -12.01 9.93 -3.69
C THR A 40 -10.71 10.09 -2.88
N VAL A 41 -9.70 9.26 -3.13
CA VAL A 41 -8.45 9.26 -2.36
C VAL A 41 -7.60 10.51 -2.63
N ILE A 42 -7.56 11.01 -3.86
CA ILE A 42 -6.66 12.12 -4.25
C ILE A 42 -6.73 13.33 -3.29
N PRO A 43 -7.90 13.93 -3.01
CA PRO A 43 -7.96 15.08 -2.10
C PRO A 43 -7.60 14.74 -0.65
N TYR A 44 -7.88 13.52 -0.19
CA TYR A 44 -7.49 13.06 1.14
C TYR A 44 -5.99 12.88 1.27
N TYR A 45 -5.36 12.27 0.29
CA TYR A 45 -3.92 12.07 0.23
C TYR A 45 -3.15 13.40 0.32
N HIS A 46 -3.57 14.41 -0.44
CA HIS A 46 -2.93 15.73 -0.39
C HIS A 46 -3.08 16.39 0.98
N ARG A 47 -4.28 16.39 1.57
CA ARG A 47 -4.52 16.97 2.91
C ARG A 47 -3.75 16.22 3.99
N PHE A 48 -3.71 14.90 3.90
CA PHE A 48 -3.01 14.06 4.87
C PHE A 48 -1.51 14.31 4.86
N LEU A 49 -0.89 14.33 3.67
CA LEU A 49 0.55 14.59 3.53
C LEU A 49 0.93 16.05 3.82
N ALA A 50 0.02 17.00 3.64
CA ALA A 50 0.24 18.38 4.06
C ALA A 50 0.34 18.50 5.59
N ARG A 51 -0.41 17.70 6.35
CA ARG A 51 -0.38 17.68 7.82
C ARG A 51 0.67 16.74 8.38
N PHE A 52 0.87 15.59 7.72
CA PHE A 52 1.81 14.55 8.12
C PHE A 52 2.76 14.23 6.95
N PRO A 53 3.79 15.07 6.70
CA PRO A 53 4.66 14.93 5.53
C PRO A 53 5.60 13.72 5.61
N ASN A 54 5.82 13.16 6.79
CA ASN A 54 6.69 12.02 7.05
C ASN A 54 6.14 11.15 8.20
N VAL A 55 6.76 10.00 8.41
CA VAL A 55 6.32 9.02 9.41
C VAL A 55 6.46 9.55 10.84
N GLU A 56 7.47 10.37 11.11
CA GLU A 56 7.73 10.94 12.44
C GLU A 56 6.60 11.89 12.85
N THR A 57 6.15 12.75 11.95
CA THR A 57 5.03 13.66 12.22
C THR A 57 3.71 12.90 12.39
N LEU A 58 3.51 11.82 11.67
CA LEU A 58 2.35 10.96 11.85
C LEU A 58 2.40 10.22 13.18
N ALA A 59 3.55 9.65 13.54
CA ALA A 59 3.74 8.91 14.79
C ALA A 59 3.55 9.80 16.04
N ALA A 60 3.97 11.06 15.96
CA ALA A 60 3.86 12.02 17.04
C ALA A 60 2.47 12.68 17.18
N ALA A 61 1.57 12.44 16.25
CA ALA A 61 0.23 13.02 16.26
C ALA A 61 -0.67 12.33 17.29
N GLU A 62 -1.70 13.04 17.75
CA GLU A 62 -2.81 12.38 18.44
C GLU A 62 -3.66 11.59 17.45
N VAL A 63 -4.13 10.42 17.86
CA VAL A 63 -4.93 9.54 16.99
C VAL A 63 -6.20 10.23 16.48
N ASP A 64 -6.77 11.14 17.27
CA ASP A 64 -7.97 11.88 16.89
C ASP A 64 -7.70 12.88 15.75
N ASP A 65 -6.52 13.49 15.68
CA ASP A 65 -6.10 14.32 14.55
C ASP A 65 -6.00 13.48 13.24
N VAL A 66 -5.47 12.27 13.35
CA VAL A 66 -5.39 11.35 12.21
C VAL A 66 -6.78 10.94 11.74
N LEU A 67 -7.68 10.62 12.67
CA LEU A 67 -9.06 10.24 12.37
C LEU A 67 -9.87 11.41 11.78
N ALA A 68 -9.64 12.64 12.24
CA ALA A 68 -10.28 13.83 11.69
C ALA A 68 -9.96 14.02 10.21
N LEU A 69 -8.68 13.87 9.82
CA LEU A 69 -8.26 13.94 8.41
C LEU A 69 -8.75 12.75 7.56
N TRP A 70 -9.05 11.63 8.19
CA TRP A 70 -9.59 10.43 7.54
C TRP A 70 -11.12 10.47 7.40
N SER A 71 -11.78 11.41 8.06
CA SER A 71 -13.25 11.50 8.10
C SER A 71 -13.83 11.61 6.70
N GLY A 72 -14.76 10.72 6.37
CA GLY A 72 -15.37 10.59 5.04
C GLY A 72 -14.76 9.52 4.14
N LEU A 73 -13.55 8.99 4.42
CA LEU A 73 -12.98 7.84 3.68
C LEU A 73 -13.60 6.50 4.10
N GLY A 74 -14.16 6.42 5.30
CA GLY A 74 -14.67 5.17 5.87
C GLY A 74 -13.57 4.21 6.33
N TYR A 75 -13.98 3.04 6.85
CA TYR A 75 -13.05 2.02 7.32
C TYR A 75 -11.96 2.56 8.27
N TYR A 76 -12.35 3.28 9.31
CA TYR A 76 -11.48 3.99 10.26
C TYR A 76 -10.42 3.12 10.94
N ARG A 77 -10.61 1.79 10.95
CA ARG A 77 -9.60 0.85 11.41
C ARG A 77 -8.27 1.02 10.66
N ARG A 78 -8.33 1.33 9.36
CA ARG A 78 -7.11 1.58 8.54
C ARG A 78 -6.30 2.75 9.09
N ALA A 79 -6.97 3.86 9.44
CA ALA A 79 -6.31 5.04 10.00
C ALA A 79 -5.68 4.75 11.37
N ARG A 80 -6.38 4.02 12.25
CA ARG A 80 -5.84 3.62 13.56
C ARG A 80 -4.63 2.71 13.41
N THR A 81 -4.72 1.71 12.53
CA THR A 81 -3.62 0.81 12.25
C THR A 81 -2.42 1.57 11.65
N LEU A 82 -2.67 2.45 10.69
CA LEU A 82 -1.65 3.29 10.07
C LEU A 82 -0.90 4.14 11.11
N HIS A 83 -1.61 4.76 12.06
CA HIS A 83 -0.99 5.52 13.15
C HIS A 83 -0.17 4.62 14.08
N ALA A 84 -0.69 3.44 14.47
CA ALA A 84 0.05 2.49 15.29
C ALA A 84 1.34 2.00 14.61
N THR A 85 1.25 1.65 13.32
CA THR A 85 2.42 1.25 12.50
C THR A 85 3.45 2.38 12.36
N ALA A 86 2.99 3.64 12.24
CA ALA A 86 3.91 4.78 12.19
C ALA A 86 4.73 4.91 13.48
N ARG A 87 4.10 4.72 14.62
CA ARG A 87 4.80 4.71 15.93
C ARG A 87 5.80 3.54 16.01
N GLU A 88 5.40 2.36 15.61
CA GLU A 88 6.26 1.18 15.56
C GLU A 88 7.49 1.41 14.65
N LEU A 89 7.30 2.00 13.46
CA LEU A 89 8.40 2.36 12.57
C LEU A 89 9.39 3.33 13.21
N VAL A 90 8.90 4.34 13.93
CA VAL A 90 9.77 5.30 14.62
C VAL A 90 10.51 4.63 15.78
N GLU A 91 9.81 3.86 16.60
CA GLU A 91 10.36 3.23 17.80
C GLU A 91 11.37 2.12 17.49
N GLN A 92 11.12 1.30 16.47
CA GLN A 92 11.88 0.06 16.21
C GLN A 92 12.76 0.14 14.96
N HIS A 93 12.45 1.06 14.02
CA HIS A 93 13.10 1.13 12.72
C HIS A 93 13.64 2.53 12.36
N ALA A 94 13.80 3.42 13.36
CA ALA A 94 14.28 4.78 13.16
C ALA A 94 13.51 5.55 12.07
N GLY A 95 12.20 5.36 11.98
CA GLY A 95 11.32 6.00 11.00
C GLY A 95 11.45 5.48 9.56
N ARG A 96 12.07 4.34 9.36
CA ARG A 96 12.30 3.78 8.00
C ARG A 96 11.66 2.42 7.84
N PHE A 97 11.05 2.19 6.68
CA PHE A 97 10.61 0.84 6.34
C PHE A 97 11.81 -0.09 6.17
N PRO A 98 11.79 -1.29 6.78
CA PRO A 98 12.76 -2.34 6.49
C PRO A 98 12.74 -2.70 4.99
N ARG A 99 13.82 -3.28 4.50
CA ARG A 99 13.91 -3.78 3.13
C ARG A 99 13.73 -5.29 3.02
N GLU A 100 13.79 -5.97 4.16
CA GLU A 100 13.58 -7.40 4.27
C GLU A 100 12.08 -7.66 4.46
N ARG A 101 11.51 -8.51 3.58
CA ARG A 101 10.08 -8.84 3.56
C ARG A 101 9.56 -9.31 4.91
N GLU A 102 10.32 -10.17 5.57
CA GLU A 102 9.97 -10.74 6.88
C GLU A 102 9.76 -9.64 7.90
N ARG A 103 10.68 -8.68 7.97
CA ARG A 103 10.59 -7.54 8.90
C ARG A 103 9.45 -6.59 8.58
N VAL A 104 9.14 -6.41 7.29
CA VAL A 104 7.98 -5.58 6.88
C VAL A 104 6.68 -6.24 7.29
N LEU A 105 6.61 -7.58 7.22
CA LEU A 105 5.44 -8.37 7.63
C LEU A 105 5.24 -8.41 9.15
N GLU A 106 6.26 -8.15 9.95
CA GLU A 106 6.17 -8.03 11.40
C GLU A 106 5.44 -6.74 11.84
N LEU A 107 5.45 -5.70 10.98
CA LEU A 107 4.80 -4.43 11.28
C LEU A 107 3.27 -4.60 11.40
N SER A 108 2.71 -4.01 12.44
CA SER A 108 1.28 -4.06 12.72
C SER A 108 0.44 -3.58 11.53
N GLY A 109 -0.50 -4.42 11.06
CA GLY A 109 -1.42 -4.07 9.98
C GLY A 109 -0.83 -4.04 8.58
N ILE A 110 0.40 -4.49 8.40
CA ILE A 110 1.01 -4.70 7.09
C ILE A 110 0.87 -6.16 6.70
N GLY A 111 0.05 -6.41 5.69
CA GLY A 111 -0.12 -7.73 5.10
C GLY A 111 0.78 -7.94 3.87
N PRO A 112 0.76 -9.16 3.29
CA PRO A 112 1.59 -9.53 2.14
C PRO A 112 1.46 -8.55 0.96
N TYR A 113 0.25 -8.05 0.68
CA TYR A 113 0.01 -7.07 -0.38
C TYR A 113 0.74 -5.74 -0.11
N THR A 114 0.53 -5.15 1.07
CA THR A 114 1.15 -3.85 1.42
C THR A 114 2.67 -3.97 1.49
N ALA A 115 3.19 -5.08 2.04
CA ALA A 115 4.62 -5.36 2.04
C ALA A 115 5.18 -5.43 0.62
N GLY A 116 4.55 -6.20 -0.27
CA GLY A 116 4.92 -6.28 -1.67
C GLY A 116 4.88 -4.93 -2.38
N ALA A 117 3.83 -4.11 -2.11
CA ALA A 117 3.71 -2.78 -2.70
C ALA A 117 4.84 -1.84 -2.26
N VAL A 118 5.13 -1.74 -0.96
CA VAL A 118 6.22 -0.90 -0.46
C VAL A 118 7.57 -1.38 -1.00
N LEU A 119 7.84 -2.67 -0.94
CA LEU A 119 9.12 -3.23 -1.35
C LEU A 119 9.35 -3.11 -2.87
N SER A 120 8.33 -3.40 -3.69
CA SER A 120 8.48 -3.33 -5.14
C SER A 120 8.40 -1.90 -5.67
N ILE A 121 7.43 -1.09 -5.24
CA ILE A 121 7.21 0.25 -5.81
C ILE A 121 8.24 1.25 -5.27
N ALA A 122 8.46 1.28 -3.95
CA ALA A 122 9.34 2.25 -3.36
C ALA A 122 10.82 1.84 -3.48
N TYR A 123 11.14 0.59 -3.18
CA TYR A 123 12.53 0.13 -3.18
C TYR A 123 12.98 -0.55 -4.48
N GLY A 124 12.04 -0.84 -5.40
CA GLY A 124 12.37 -1.50 -6.66
C GLY A 124 12.82 -2.95 -6.50
N LEU A 125 12.47 -3.59 -5.38
CA LEU A 125 12.80 -4.98 -5.12
C LEU A 125 11.89 -5.92 -5.92
N PRO A 126 12.33 -7.12 -6.30
CA PRO A 126 11.54 -8.08 -7.07
C PRO A 126 10.53 -8.80 -6.17
N GLU A 127 9.61 -8.04 -5.59
CA GLU A 127 8.58 -8.54 -4.69
C GLU A 127 7.23 -8.63 -5.38
N ALA A 128 6.59 -9.78 -5.24
CA ALA A 128 5.25 -9.98 -5.75
C ALA A 128 4.21 -9.22 -4.93
N LEU A 129 3.20 -8.70 -5.62
CA LEU A 129 1.98 -8.21 -4.99
C LEU A 129 0.77 -8.69 -5.81
N VAL A 130 -0.20 -9.29 -5.13
CA VAL A 130 -1.43 -9.79 -5.75
C VAL A 130 -2.62 -9.15 -5.06
N ASP A 131 -3.27 -8.23 -5.76
CA ASP A 131 -4.57 -7.68 -5.37
C ASP A 131 -5.71 -8.40 -6.09
N GLY A 132 -6.95 -8.04 -5.79
CA GLY A 132 -8.12 -8.64 -6.44
C GLY A 132 -8.15 -8.42 -7.97
N ASN A 133 -7.49 -7.37 -8.50
CA ASN A 133 -7.40 -7.14 -9.94
C ASN A 133 -6.38 -8.08 -10.58
N VAL A 134 -5.19 -8.18 -9.98
CA VAL A 134 -4.15 -9.13 -10.42
C VAL A 134 -4.67 -10.56 -10.34
N ALA A 135 -5.30 -10.93 -9.22
CA ALA A 135 -5.94 -12.23 -9.05
C ALA A 135 -6.94 -12.55 -10.17
N ARG A 136 -7.81 -11.59 -10.50
CA ARG A 136 -8.80 -11.75 -11.57
C ARG A 136 -8.15 -11.89 -12.97
N VAL A 137 -7.07 -11.13 -13.22
CA VAL A 137 -6.33 -11.24 -14.48
C VAL A 137 -5.64 -12.60 -14.56
N PHE A 138 -5.00 -13.05 -13.49
CA PHE A 138 -4.31 -14.34 -13.45
C PHE A 138 -5.30 -15.50 -13.60
N ALA A 139 -6.46 -15.45 -12.92
CA ALA A 139 -7.49 -16.46 -13.09
C ALA A 139 -7.88 -16.65 -14.56
N ARG A 140 -8.05 -15.55 -15.29
CA ARG A 140 -8.42 -15.58 -16.71
C ARG A 140 -7.27 -16.00 -17.63
N LEU A 141 -6.05 -15.50 -17.36
CA LEU A 141 -4.89 -15.74 -18.20
C LEU A 141 -4.38 -17.18 -18.09
N PHE A 142 -4.46 -17.75 -16.89
CA PHE A 142 -3.95 -19.08 -16.58
C PHE A 142 -5.06 -20.13 -16.37
N GLU A 143 -6.32 -19.77 -16.70
CA GLU A 143 -7.49 -20.66 -16.55
C GLU A 143 -7.56 -21.30 -15.16
N LEU A 144 -7.43 -20.46 -14.10
CA LEU A 144 -7.47 -20.93 -12.72
C LEU A 144 -8.93 -21.01 -12.26
N ASP A 145 -9.41 -22.21 -12.01
CA ASP A 145 -10.78 -22.47 -11.52
C ASP A 145 -10.92 -22.30 -10.00
N ASP A 146 -9.78 -22.20 -9.30
CA ASP A 146 -9.77 -22.01 -7.85
C ASP A 146 -10.32 -20.63 -7.47
N ALA A 147 -11.08 -20.57 -6.37
CA ALA A 147 -11.50 -19.28 -5.81
C ALA A 147 -10.29 -18.44 -5.39
N PRO A 148 -10.27 -17.12 -5.69
CA PRO A 148 -9.14 -16.25 -5.38
C PRO A 148 -8.71 -16.24 -3.91
N GLU A 149 -9.62 -16.53 -2.99
CA GLU A 149 -9.38 -16.61 -1.55
C GLU A 149 -8.83 -17.97 -1.12
N SER A 150 -8.83 -18.96 -2.01
CA SER A 150 -8.35 -20.30 -1.68
C SER A 150 -6.83 -20.35 -1.52
N LYS A 151 -6.35 -21.24 -0.64
CA LYS A 151 -4.92 -21.48 -0.47
C LYS A 151 -4.27 -21.99 -1.77
N ALA A 152 -5.00 -22.76 -2.57
CA ALA A 152 -4.51 -23.28 -3.85
C ALA A 152 -4.27 -22.14 -4.84
N PHE A 153 -5.22 -21.22 -5.00
CA PHE A 153 -5.07 -20.03 -5.84
C PHE A 153 -3.88 -19.17 -5.38
N GLN A 154 -3.83 -18.87 -4.08
CA GLN A 154 -2.74 -18.05 -3.51
C GLN A 154 -1.37 -18.70 -3.75
N ALA A 155 -1.23 -20.00 -3.51
CA ALA A 155 0.03 -20.71 -3.76
C ALA A 155 0.48 -20.64 -5.23
N ARG A 156 -0.46 -20.57 -6.20
CA ARG A 156 -0.16 -20.49 -7.64
C ARG A 156 0.12 -19.08 -8.12
N THR A 157 -0.29 -18.06 -7.39
CA THR A 157 -0.20 -16.65 -7.83
C THR A 157 0.85 -15.84 -7.09
N TRP A 158 1.35 -16.32 -5.94
CA TRP A 158 2.38 -15.65 -5.13
C TRP A 158 3.79 -16.23 -5.34
N THR A 159 3.95 -17.20 -6.22
CA THR A 159 5.24 -17.78 -6.64
C THR A 159 5.69 -17.22 -7.97
#